data_f884133fcc4932191e2c6a736735f483
#
_entry.id   f884133fcc4932191e2c6a736735f483
#
_cell.length_a   1.000
_cell.length_b   1.000
_cell.length_c   1.000
_cell.angle_alpha   90.00
_cell.angle_beta   90.00
_cell.angle_gamma   90.00
#
_symmetry.space_group_name_H-M   'P 1'
#
loop_
_entity.id
_entity.type
_entity.pdbx_description
1 polymer ?
#
loop_
_entity_poly.entity_id
_entity_poly.type
_entity_poly.pdbx_seq_one_letter_code
_entity_poly.pdbx_strand_id
1 'polypeptide(L)'
;MPEVDGIVMAKQMIAYMQDRVPDFIFVSSNSNRVFDSFAVHPFGFIRKDKFLDDITSVLNRYIKFKLTASEASDVLKIKDKNGITTIYISDIENIESLRNTQIIHRIEYDSYVLHTTMNEIEERLKESYFIRVHKSFIVNCKRIINFSRDEITLKSGQKIVVGRTCYKDAMQKYLNYIYEHGDIDFGE
;
A
#
# COMPACT_ATOMS: atom_id res chain seq x y z
N MET A 1 26.81 -24.19 -7.47
CA MET A 1 26.81 -22.73 -7.35
C MET A 1 27.84 -22.38 -6.31
N PRO A 2 28.77 -21.59 -6.68
CA PRO A 2 29.87 -21.19 -5.83
C PRO A 2 29.45 -20.08 -4.89
N GLU A 3 30.04 -20.03 -3.78
CA GLU A 3 30.46 -18.93 -2.95
C GLU A 3 29.52 -18.32 -1.93
N VAL A 4 28.19 -18.16 -2.12
CA VAL A 4 27.32 -17.64 -1.05
C VAL A 4 26.11 -18.54 -0.84
N ASP A 5 26.00 -19.05 0.37
CA ASP A 5 24.84 -19.80 0.82
C ASP A 5 23.64 -18.87 0.94
N GLY A 6 22.49 -19.24 0.34
CA GLY A 6 21.29 -18.42 0.36
C GLY A 6 20.79 -18.06 1.77
N ILE A 7 21.03 -18.92 2.77
CA ILE A 7 20.68 -18.63 4.17
C ILE A 7 21.63 -17.57 4.76
N VAL A 8 22.92 -17.67 4.43
CA VAL A 8 23.91 -16.65 4.83
C VAL A 8 23.59 -15.30 4.19
N MET A 9 23.23 -15.30 2.90
CA MET A 9 22.79 -14.08 2.20
C MET A 9 21.56 -13.48 2.87
N ALA A 10 20.54 -14.28 3.19
CA ALA A 10 19.33 -13.79 3.87
C ALA A 10 19.66 -13.18 5.24
N LYS A 11 20.55 -13.79 6.04
CA LYS A 11 21.02 -13.22 7.31
C LYS A 11 21.69 -11.87 7.13
N GLN A 12 22.53 -11.72 6.11
CA GLN A 12 23.18 -10.45 5.79
C GLN A 12 22.16 -9.38 5.37
N MET A 13 21.18 -9.75 4.54
CA MET A 13 20.10 -8.82 4.13
C MET A 13 19.27 -8.37 5.34
N ILE A 14 18.89 -9.26 6.25
CA ILE A 14 18.17 -8.92 7.47
C ILE A 14 18.98 -7.93 8.33
N ALA A 15 20.25 -8.18 8.50
CA ALA A 15 21.13 -7.31 9.29
C ALA A 15 21.30 -5.92 8.67
N TYR A 16 21.25 -5.82 7.34
CA TYR A 16 21.45 -4.56 6.61
C TYR A 16 20.16 -3.75 6.46
N MET A 17 18.99 -4.43 6.27
CA MET A 17 17.71 -3.80 5.96
C MET A 17 16.85 -3.67 7.21
N GLN A 18 17.13 -2.70 8.09
CA GLN A 18 16.51 -2.55 9.42
C GLN A 18 14.97 -2.50 9.41
N ASP A 19 14.34 -1.80 8.44
CA ASP A 19 12.90 -1.54 8.45
C ASP A 19 12.11 -2.23 7.31
N ARG A 20 12.76 -2.82 6.33
CA ARG A 20 12.11 -3.43 5.15
C ARG A 20 12.74 -4.77 4.80
N VAL A 21 12.70 -5.70 5.73
CA VAL A 21 13.19 -7.06 5.47
C VAL A 21 12.26 -7.77 4.48
N PRO A 22 12.77 -8.27 3.33
CA PRO A 22 11.95 -9.00 2.37
C PRO A 22 11.47 -10.34 2.94
N ASP A 23 10.33 -10.82 2.46
CA ASP A 23 9.89 -12.17 2.75
C ASP A 23 10.74 -13.16 1.93
N PHE A 24 11.36 -14.13 2.59
CA PHE A 24 12.19 -15.13 1.95
C PHE A 24 11.41 -16.41 1.66
N ILE A 25 11.56 -16.93 0.45
CA ILE A 25 11.12 -18.27 0.08
C ILE A 25 12.34 -19.02 -0.43
N PHE A 26 12.72 -20.10 0.23
CA PHE A 26 13.86 -20.93 -0.19
C PHE A 26 13.43 -22.05 -1.12
N VAL A 27 14.26 -22.33 -2.12
CA VAL A 27 14.09 -23.46 -3.05
C VAL A 27 15.34 -24.32 -2.99
N SER A 28 15.22 -25.57 -2.55
CA SER A 28 16.38 -26.46 -2.41
C SER A 28 16.06 -27.91 -2.76
N SER A 29 17.07 -28.63 -3.26
CA SER A 29 17.03 -30.08 -3.38
C SER A 29 17.35 -30.81 -2.07
N ASN A 30 17.95 -30.10 -1.11
CA ASN A 30 18.30 -30.67 0.20
C ASN A 30 17.25 -30.29 1.23
N SER A 31 16.34 -31.22 1.54
CA SER A 31 15.25 -31.02 2.50
C SER A 31 15.73 -30.79 3.95
N ASN A 32 16.94 -31.25 4.31
CA ASN A 32 17.48 -31.06 5.66
C ASN A 32 17.79 -29.58 5.94
N ARG A 33 18.01 -28.78 4.89
CA ARG A 33 18.26 -27.34 5.02
C ARG A 33 17.05 -26.53 5.48
N VAL A 34 15.87 -27.13 5.55
CA VAL A 34 14.68 -26.45 6.09
C VAL A 34 14.93 -25.99 7.52
N PHE A 35 15.61 -26.81 8.33
CA PHE A 35 15.92 -26.47 9.72
C PHE A 35 16.90 -25.30 9.83
N ASP A 36 17.91 -25.25 8.96
CA ASP A 36 18.86 -24.13 8.92
C ASP A 36 18.18 -22.82 8.53
N SER A 37 17.16 -22.90 7.66
CA SER A 37 16.45 -21.74 7.16
C SER A 37 15.58 -21.06 8.24
N PHE A 38 15.16 -21.76 9.29
CA PHE A 38 14.39 -21.16 10.37
C PHE A 38 15.10 -20.00 11.08
N ALA A 39 16.41 -19.98 11.04
CA ALA A 39 17.21 -18.87 11.60
C ALA A 39 16.93 -17.49 10.95
N VAL A 40 16.29 -17.47 9.78
CA VAL A 40 15.91 -16.24 9.05
C VAL A 40 14.40 -16.10 8.89
N HIS A 41 13.62 -16.92 9.59
CA HIS A 41 12.15 -16.90 9.58
C HIS A 41 11.56 -16.83 8.17
N PRO A 42 11.86 -17.80 7.26
CA PRO A 42 11.38 -17.75 5.90
C PRO A 42 9.87 -17.88 5.85
N PHE A 43 9.24 -17.21 4.90
CA PHE A 43 7.81 -17.39 4.64
C PHE A 43 7.51 -18.81 4.15
N GLY A 44 8.42 -19.41 3.38
CA GLY A 44 8.24 -20.74 2.85
C GLY A 44 9.54 -21.43 2.42
N PHE A 45 9.44 -22.75 2.28
CA PHE A 45 10.48 -23.60 1.75
C PHE A 45 9.88 -24.51 0.69
N ILE A 46 10.52 -24.59 -0.49
CA ILE A 46 10.08 -25.35 -1.66
C ILE A 46 11.14 -26.41 -1.94
N ARG A 47 10.73 -27.68 -1.95
CA ARG A 47 11.58 -28.79 -2.33
C ARG A 47 11.61 -28.92 -3.85
N LYS A 48 12.79 -29.04 -4.44
CA LYS A 48 12.91 -29.15 -5.91
C LYS A 48 12.28 -30.42 -6.49
N ASP A 49 12.29 -31.51 -5.75
CA ASP A 49 11.66 -32.77 -6.12
C ASP A 49 10.12 -32.76 -6.06
N LYS A 50 9.54 -31.82 -5.32
CA LYS A 50 8.09 -31.59 -5.21
C LYS A 50 7.71 -30.16 -5.58
N PHE A 51 8.41 -29.59 -6.54
CA PHE A 51 8.36 -28.15 -6.83
C PHE A 51 6.95 -27.64 -7.09
N LEU A 52 6.16 -28.31 -7.95
CA LEU A 52 4.83 -27.85 -8.33
C LEU A 52 3.83 -27.85 -7.16
N ASP A 53 3.89 -28.87 -6.32
CA ASP A 53 2.99 -28.98 -5.16
C ASP A 53 3.36 -27.93 -4.10
N ASP A 54 4.66 -27.85 -3.78
CA ASP A 54 5.14 -26.95 -2.75
C ASP A 54 4.99 -25.48 -3.16
N ILE A 55 5.30 -25.12 -4.42
CA ILE A 55 5.18 -23.73 -4.90
C ILE A 55 3.72 -23.27 -4.89
N THR A 56 2.79 -24.11 -5.36
CA THR A 56 1.37 -23.78 -5.36
C THR A 56 0.87 -23.52 -3.93
N SER A 57 1.24 -24.39 -3.00
CA SER A 57 0.87 -24.26 -1.59
C SER A 57 1.46 -23.00 -0.95
N VAL A 58 2.77 -22.75 -1.16
CA VAL A 58 3.46 -21.60 -0.59
C VAL A 58 2.93 -20.28 -1.16
N LEU A 59 2.72 -20.19 -2.49
CA LEU A 59 2.20 -18.98 -3.13
C LEU A 59 0.76 -18.69 -2.72
N ASN A 60 -0.13 -19.69 -2.67
CA ASN A 60 -1.50 -19.50 -2.20
C ASN A 60 -1.53 -18.96 -0.76
N ARG A 61 -0.67 -19.52 0.12
CA ARG A 61 -0.54 -19.04 1.50
C ARG A 61 0.02 -17.61 1.54
N TYR A 62 1.01 -17.29 0.69
CA TYR A 62 1.61 -15.96 0.62
C TYR A 62 0.61 -14.91 0.13
N ILE A 63 -0.12 -15.20 -0.95
CA ILE A 63 -1.16 -14.33 -1.48
C ILE A 63 -2.23 -14.08 -0.40
N LYS A 64 -2.72 -15.14 0.25
CA LYS A 64 -3.69 -15.01 1.33
C LYS A 64 -3.14 -14.18 2.49
N PHE A 65 -1.90 -14.40 2.91
CA PHE A 65 -1.24 -13.61 3.96
C PHE A 65 -1.14 -12.13 3.59
N LYS A 66 -0.71 -11.81 2.36
CA LYS A 66 -0.62 -10.42 1.89
C LYS A 66 -1.99 -9.76 1.75
N LEU A 67 -2.98 -10.47 1.24
CA LEU A 67 -4.36 -9.95 1.16
C LEU A 67 -4.93 -9.69 2.55
N THR A 68 -4.80 -10.61 3.51
CA THR A 68 -5.30 -10.41 4.87
C THR A 68 -4.53 -9.33 5.64
N ALA A 69 -3.22 -9.21 5.43
CA ALA A 69 -2.42 -8.12 5.99
C ALA A 69 -2.84 -6.77 5.39
N SER A 70 -3.11 -6.71 4.09
CA SER A 70 -3.67 -5.54 3.39
C SER A 70 -5.07 -5.22 3.90
N GLU A 71 -5.95 -6.21 4.02
CA GLU A 71 -7.33 -6.02 4.51
C GLU A 71 -7.39 -5.50 5.95
N ALA A 72 -6.45 -5.86 6.82
CA ALA A 72 -6.41 -5.40 8.20
C ALA A 72 -5.95 -3.93 8.32
N SER A 73 -5.14 -3.43 7.38
CA SER A 73 -4.66 -2.06 7.32
C SER A 73 -5.48 -1.15 6.38
N ASP A 74 -6.28 -1.74 5.49
CA ASP A 74 -6.93 -1.03 4.38
C ASP A 74 -8.40 -0.68 4.65
N VAL A 75 -8.81 -0.55 5.90
CA VAL A 75 -10.17 -0.12 6.24
C VAL A 75 -10.17 1.14 7.10
N LEU A 76 -10.99 2.10 6.70
CA LEU A 76 -11.33 3.26 7.50
C LEU A 76 -12.58 2.95 8.35
N LYS A 77 -12.39 2.74 9.65
CA LYS A 77 -13.50 2.52 10.60
C LYS A 77 -13.99 3.86 11.14
N ILE A 78 -15.27 4.12 10.96
CA ILE A 78 -15.92 5.37 11.37
C ILE A 78 -17.00 5.03 12.38
N LYS A 79 -16.93 5.66 13.55
CA LYS A 79 -17.97 5.56 14.56
C LYS A 79 -18.85 6.80 14.49
N ASP A 80 -20.14 6.62 14.26
CA ASP A 80 -21.14 7.66 14.29
C ASP A 80 -22.30 7.28 15.24
N LYS A 81 -23.40 8.08 15.20
CA LYS A 81 -24.60 7.85 16.02
C LYS A 81 -25.31 6.52 15.69
N ASN A 82 -25.11 6.00 14.49
CA ASN A 82 -25.78 4.81 13.97
C ASN A 82 -24.95 3.53 14.17
N GLY A 83 -23.68 3.65 14.63
CA GLY A 83 -22.81 2.50 14.86
C GLY A 83 -21.39 2.68 14.34
N ILE A 84 -20.81 1.59 13.85
CA ILE A 84 -19.47 1.60 13.24
C ILE A 84 -19.62 1.23 11.75
N THR A 85 -19.26 2.18 10.89
CA THR A 85 -19.16 1.94 9.44
C THR A 85 -17.74 1.62 9.07
N THR A 86 -17.55 0.59 8.26
CA THR A 86 -16.26 0.21 7.70
C THR A 86 -16.25 0.54 6.20
N ILE A 87 -15.28 1.35 5.79
CA ILE A 87 -15.06 1.72 4.38
C ILE A 87 -13.71 1.18 3.98
N TYR A 88 -13.64 0.39 2.90
CA TYR A 88 -12.37 -0.04 2.34
C TYR A 88 -11.64 1.16 1.74
N ILE A 89 -10.38 1.34 2.12
CA ILE A 89 -9.53 2.44 1.63
C ILE A 89 -9.37 2.37 0.10
N SER A 90 -9.36 1.16 -0.46
CA SER A 90 -9.33 0.90 -1.91
C SER A 90 -10.51 1.51 -2.67
N ASP A 91 -11.67 1.62 -2.01
CA ASP A 91 -12.90 2.14 -2.63
C ASP A 91 -12.95 3.67 -2.64
N ILE A 92 -12.07 4.32 -1.88
CA ILE A 92 -12.05 5.78 -1.77
C ILE A 92 -11.30 6.38 -2.95
N GLU A 93 -11.93 7.26 -3.69
CA GLU A 93 -11.29 8.04 -4.75
C GLU A 93 -10.69 9.34 -4.23
N ASN A 94 -11.46 10.11 -3.50
CA ASN A 94 -11.01 11.32 -2.82
C ASN A 94 -11.90 11.66 -1.63
N ILE A 95 -11.44 12.58 -0.80
CA ILE A 95 -12.18 13.11 0.35
C ILE A 95 -12.23 14.62 0.22
N GLU A 96 -13.43 15.16 0.27
CA GLU A 96 -13.73 16.58 0.14
C GLU A 96 -14.23 17.15 1.47
N SER A 97 -13.73 18.31 1.87
CA SER A 97 -14.28 19.08 2.99
C SER A 97 -15.29 20.11 2.49
N LEU A 98 -16.52 19.93 2.89
CA LEU A 98 -17.61 20.87 2.59
C LEU A 98 -18.17 21.45 3.89
N ARG A 99 -17.87 22.71 4.18
CA ARG A 99 -18.21 23.38 5.46
C ARG A 99 -17.67 22.59 6.67
N ASN A 100 -18.55 22.02 7.50
CA ASN A 100 -18.21 21.27 8.72
C ASN A 100 -18.31 19.75 8.53
N THR A 101 -18.42 19.28 7.30
CA THR A 101 -18.53 17.85 6.97
C THR A 101 -17.45 17.44 6.00
N GLN A 102 -17.09 16.16 6.06
CA GLN A 102 -16.20 15.53 5.10
C GLN A 102 -17.00 14.54 4.27
N ILE A 103 -16.83 14.62 2.96
CA ILE A 103 -17.49 13.73 2.01
C ILE A 103 -16.44 12.78 1.48
N ILE A 104 -16.62 11.50 1.73
CA ILE A 104 -15.80 10.44 1.12
C ILE A 104 -16.44 10.06 -0.21
N HIS A 105 -15.80 10.43 -1.31
CA HIS A 105 -16.19 9.99 -2.66
C HIS A 105 -15.65 8.59 -2.91
N ARG A 106 -16.56 7.65 -3.20
CA ARG A 106 -16.23 6.24 -3.45
C ARG A 106 -16.40 5.89 -4.93
N ILE A 107 -15.68 4.88 -5.38
CA ILE A 107 -15.54 4.56 -6.81
C ILE A 107 -16.84 4.00 -7.41
N GLU A 108 -17.45 3.04 -6.74
CA GLU A 108 -18.65 2.32 -7.23
C GLU A 108 -19.83 2.40 -6.24
N TYR A 109 -19.71 3.27 -5.24
CA TYR A 109 -20.69 3.39 -4.16
C TYR A 109 -21.08 4.85 -3.96
N ASP A 110 -22.20 5.06 -3.32
CA ASP A 110 -22.61 6.39 -2.88
C ASP A 110 -21.58 7.03 -1.95
N SER A 111 -21.45 8.33 -2.04
CA SER A 111 -20.57 9.10 -1.15
C SER A 111 -21.01 8.96 0.31
N TYR A 112 -20.02 8.93 1.21
CA TYR A 112 -20.28 8.85 2.64
C TYR A 112 -19.95 10.16 3.34
N VAL A 113 -20.86 10.66 4.17
CA VAL A 113 -20.69 11.95 4.87
C VAL A 113 -20.23 11.72 6.31
N LEU A 114 -19.16 12.42 6.70
CA LEU A 114 -18.56 12.37 8.03
C LEU A 114 -18.60 13.70 8.75
N HIS A 115 -18.75 13.63 10.06
CA HIS A 115 -18.59 14.77 10.96
C HIS A 115 -17.27 14.63 11.75
N THR A 116 -16.17 14.94 11.11
CA THR A 116 -14.81 14.88 11.65
C THR A 116 -13.97 16.01 11.02
N THR A 117 -12.67 16.06 11.25
CA THR A 117 -11.80 17.04 10.62
C THR A 117 -10.94 16.40 9.53
N MET A 118 -10.51 17.21 8.55
CA MET A 118 -9.57 16.72 7.52
C MET A 118 -8.25 16.24 8.11
N ASN A 119 -7.80 16.85 9.21
CA ASN A 119 -6.57 16.45 9.88
C ASN A 119 -6.70 15.07 10.54
N GLU A 120 -7.85 14.77 11.16
CA GLU A 120 -8.11 13.44 11.72
C GLU A 120 -8.17 12.36 10.65
N ILE A 121 -8.75 12.68 9.49
CA ILE A 121 -8.77 11.74 8.35
C ILE A 121 -7.36 11.54 7.79
N GLU A 122 -6.62 12.64 7.59
CA GLU A 122 -5.25 12.58 7.08
C GLU A 122 -4.36 11.72 8.00
N GLU A 123 -4.48 11.87 9.32
CA GLU A 123 -3.72 11.06 10.29
C GLU A 123 -4.08 9.57 10.22
N ARG A 124 -5.37 9.25 10.00
CA ARG A 124 -5.81 7.85 9.84
C ARG A 124 -5.36 7.22 8.52
N LEU A 125 -5.11 8.04 7.50
CA LEU A 125 -4.69 7.61 6.17
C LEU A 125 -3.18 7.77 5.92
N LYS A 126 -2.39 8.20 6.92
CA LYS A 126 -0.97 8.53 6.72
C LYS A 126 -0.08 7.38 6.26
N GLU A 127 -0.44 6.14 6.65
CA GLU A 127 0.27 4.92 6.24
C GLU A 127 -0.23 4.38 4.89
N SER A 128 -1.12 5.12 4.22
CA SER A 128 -1.74 4.73 2.96
C SER A 128 -1.27 5.62 1.81
N TYR A 129 -1.74 5.30 0.63
CA TYR A 129 -1.44 6.01 -0.63
C TYR A 129 -2.33 7.25 -0.85
N PHE A 130 -2.64 7.99 0.22
CA PHE A 130 -3.41 9.24 0.15
C PHE A 130 -2.54 10.46 0.39
N ILE A 131 -2.81 11.52 -0.37
CA ILE A 131 -2.10 12.80 -0.26
C ILE A 131 -3.07 13.96 -0.10
N ARG A 132 -2.74 14.89 0.77
CA ARG A 132 -3.48 16.13 0.92
C ARG A 132 -3.02 17.15 -0.10
N VAL A 133 -3.85 17.43 -1.09
CA VAL A 133 -3.53 18.33 -2.23
C VAL A 133 -4.08 19.74 -2.06
N HIS A 134 -5.07 19.90 -1.15
CA HIS A 134 -5.68 21.18 -0.82
C HIS A 134 -6.16 21.17 0.63
N LYS A 135 -6.39 22.35 1.23
CA LYS A 135 -7.00 22.44 2.57
C LYS A 135 -8.31 21.63 2.68
N SER A 136 -9.02 21.47 1.57
CA SER A 136 -10.32 20.79 1.47
C SER A 136 -10.28 19.47 0.69
N PHE A 137 -9.11 18.99 0.23
CA PHE A 137 -9.05 17.76 -0.56
C PHE A 137 -7.88 16.86 -0.14
N ILE A 138 -8.21 15.58 0.07
CA ILE A 138 -7.27 14.44 0.16
C ILE A 138 -7.58 13.51 -1.00
N VAL A 139 -6.57 13.05 -1.73
CA VAL A 139 -6.71 12.30 -2.98
C VAL A 139 -5.98 10.97 -2.90
N ASN A 140 -6.57 9.93 -3.47
CA ASN A 140 -5.97 8.62 -3.65
C ASN A 140 -4.97 8.64 -4.82
N CYS A 141 -3.68 8.40 -4.55
CA CYS A 141 -2.62 8.39 -5.57
C CYS A 141 -2.89 7.39 -6.71
N LYS A 142 -3.51 6.25 -6.40
CA LYS A 142 -3.88 5.21 -7.40
C LYS A 142 -4.90 5.69 -8.43
N ARG A 143 -5.57 6.80 -8.15
CA ARG A 143 -6.62 7.39 -9.00
C ARG A 143 -6.18 8.61 -9.77
N ILE A 144 -4.96 9.07 -9.60
CA ILE A 144 -4.41 10.22 -10.32
C ILE A 144 -4.01 9.78 -11.73
N ILE A 145 -4.55 10.46 -12.75
CA ILE A 145 -4.12 10.34 -14.15
C ILE A 145 -3.07 11.42 -14.48
N ASN A 146 -3.32 12.64 -14.00
CA ASN A 146 -2.43 13.76 -14.23
C ASN A 146 -2.31 14.60 -12.96
N PHE A 147 -1.09 14.98 -12.62
CA PHE A 147 -0.80 15.89 -11.51
C PHE A 147 0.01 17.07 -12.03
N SER A 148 -0.65 18.21 -12.18
CA SER A 148 -0.04 19.48 -12.55
C SER A 148 0.12 20.39 -11.31
N ARG A 149 0.71 21.56 -11.51
CA ARG A 149 0.91 22.54 -10.43
C ARG A 149 -0.38 23.06 -9.82
N ASP A 150 -1.40 23.20 -10.64
CA ASP A 150 -2.65 23.88 -10.25
C ASP A 150 -3.84 22.91 -10.14
N GLU A 151 -3.74 21.74 -10.74
CA GLU A 151 -4.87 20.81 -10.87
C GLU A 151 -4.39 19.34 -10.90
N ILE A 152 -5.20 18.46 -10.31
CA ILE A 152 -5.10 17.01 -10.45
C ILE A 152 -6.32 16.52 -11.21
N THR A 153 -6.11 15.62 -12.19
CA THR A 153 -7.19 14.90 -12.88
C THR A 153 -7.24 13.45 -12.38
N LEU A 154 -8.41 13.02 -11.91
CA LEU A 154 -8.65 11.66 -11.44
C LEU A 154 -9.16 10.73 -12.56
N LYS A 155 -9.12 9.42 -12.33
CA LYS A 155 -9.64 8.39 -13.26
C LYS A 155 -11.13 8.54 -13.55
N SER A 156 -11.90 9.11 -12.63
CA SER A 156 -13.31 9.47 -12.84
C SER A 156 -13.51 10.66 -13.79
N GLY A 157 -12.44 11.37 -14.14
CA GLY A 157 -12.50 12.64 -14.88
C GLY A 157 -12.68 13.87 -13.97
N GLN A 158 -12.84 13.68 -12.65
CA GLN A 158 -12.92 14.79 -11.71
C GLN A 158 -11.61 15.56 -11.70
N LYS A 159 -11.73 16.89 -11.68
CA LYS A 159 -10.60 17.81 -11.56
C LYS A 159 -10.60 18.46 -10.18
N ILE A 160 -9.45 18.39 -9.51
CA ILE A 160 -9.25 18.89 -8.15
C ILE A 160 -8.14 19.92 -8.14
N VAL A 161 -8.46 21.11 -7.60
CA VAL A 161 -7.49 22.22 -7.50
C VAL A 161 -6.42 21.89 -6.44
N VAL A 162 -5.18 22.14 -6.78
CA VAL A 162 -4.03 21.99 -5.87
C VAL A 162 -3.79 23.30 -5.13
N GLY A 163 -3.76 23.21 -3.79
CA GLY A 163 -3.47 24.37 -2.95
C GLY A 163 -1.99 24.77 -3.06
N ARG A 164 -1.70 26.07 -3.21
CA ARG A 164 -0.32 26.57 -3.34
C ARG A 164 0.59 26.14 -2.20
N THR A 165 0.07 26.09 -0.98
CA THR A 165 0.80 25.67 0.23
C THR A 165 0.98 24.16 0.31
N CYS A 166 0.09 23.38 -0.32
CA CYS A 166 0.14 21.91 -0.30
C CYS A 166 0.98 21.31 -1.44
N TYR A 167 1.18 22.07 -2.53
CA TYR A 167 1.78 21.54 -3.77
C TYR A 167 3.11 20.82 -3.57
N LYS A 168 4.06 21.45 -2.86
CA LYS A 168 5.41 20.86 -2.71
C LYS A 168 5.38 19.53 -1.95
N ASP A 169 4.67 19.48 -0.84
CA ASP A 169 4.55 18.28 -0.03
C ASP A 169 3.76 17.18 -0.77
N ALA A 170 2.64 17.56 -1.39
CA ALA A 170 1.80 16.64 -2.15
C ALA A 170 2.56 16.05 -3.36
N MET A 171 3.30 16.87 -4.10
CA MET A 171 4.09 16.41 -5.24
C MET A 171 5.20 15.45 -4.79
N GLN A 172 5.91 15.76 -3.69
CA GLN A 172 6.94 14.89 -3.16
C GLN A 172 6.38 13.53 -2.73
N LYS A 173 5.24 13.52 -2.02
CA LYS A 173 4.57 12.28 -1.61
C LYS A 173 4.08 11.48 -2.82
N TYR A 174 3.56 12.15 -3.85
CA TYR A 174 3.13 11.48 -5.08
C TYR A 174 4.31 10.86 -5.84
N LEU A 175 5.43 11.56 -5.96
CA LEU A 175 6.64 11.02 -6.59
C LEU A 175 7.17 9.81 -5.82
N ASN A 176 7.21 9.87 -4.48
CA ASN A 176 7.60 8.73 -3.66
C ASN A 176 6.67 7.53 -3.90
N TYR A 177 5.35 7.78 -3.96
CA TYR A 177 4.37 6.74 -4.26
C TYR A 177 4.63 6.09 -5.63
N ILE A 178 4.86 6.90 -6.69
CA ILE A 178 5.14 6.38 -8.04
C ILE A 178 6.46 5.59 -8.03
N TYR A 179 7.48 6.07 -7.33
CA TYR A 179 8.78 5.40 -7.25
C TYR A 179 8.69 4.02 -6.57
N GLU A 180 7.80 3.89 -5.60
CA GLU A 180 7.58 2.63 -4.86
C GLU A 180 6.66 1.63 -5.60
N HIS A 181 5.75 2.10 -6.47
CA HIS A 181 4.65 1.30 -7.00
C HIS A 181 4.45 1.43 -8.52
N GLY A 182 5.19 2.27 -9.20
CA GLY A 182 5.03 2.56 -10.62
C GLY A 182 6.25 2.21 -11.46
N ASP A 183 6.02 1.70 -12.67
CA ASP A 183 7.01 1.75 -13.73
C ASP A 183 7.03 3.18 -14.27
N ILE A 184 8.06 3.94 -13.91
CA ILE A 184 8.24 5.28 -14.46
C ILE A 184 8.98 5.10 -15.79
N ASP A 185 8.26 5.20 -16.89
CA ASP A 185 8.84 5.44 -18.20
C ASP A 185 9.13 6.94 -18.29
N PHE A 186 10.37 7.32 -18.05
CA PHE A 186 10.87 8.64 -18.40
C PHE A 186 11.09 8.62 -19.92
N GLY A 187 10.02 8.87 -20.69
CA GLY A 187 10.15 9.09 -22.13
C GLY A 187 11.26 10.11 -22.41
N GLU A 188 12.20 9.71 -23.29
CA GLU A 188 13.29 10.54 -23.78
C GLU A 188 12.80 11.83 -24.45
#